data_9f46fa7a9fbaadd08c310c6e95ca35fb
#
_entry.id   9f46fa7a9fbaadd08c310c6e95ca35fb
#
_cell.length_a   1.000
_cell.length_b   1.000
_cell.length_c   1.000
_cell.angle_alpha   90.00
_cell.angle_beta   90.00
_cell.angle_gamma   90.00
#
_symmetry.space_group_name_H-M   'P 1'
#
loop_
_entity.id
_entity.type
_entity.pdbx_description
1 polymer ?
#
loop_
_entity_poly.entity_id
_entity_poly.type
_entity_poly.pdbx_seq_one_letter_code
_entity_poly.pdbx_strand_id
1 'polypeptide(L)'
;MMKHIFEQGDKTKPVLLLLHGTGGTEQDLLPVAKIVDDQASVLSVRGNVSENGMPRFFRRLAEGVFDEEDLIERTIELNDFLDKAAKDYDFDRNNIIAIGYSNGANIAGSLLFHYEKALKGAVLHHPMVPRRGIELPDLNGAEVFITAGHNDPLCTEQESIDLKELLEKNGANVGIHWENNGHQLTRTEVDAAKVWYEKTM
;
A
#
# COMPACT_ATOMS: atom_id res chain seq x y z
N MET A 1 -12.60 -11.15 11.06
CA MET A 1 -12.89 -10.20 9.95
C MET A 1 -12.19 -8.90 10.28
N MET A 2 -11.43 -8.33 9.35
CA MET A 2 -10.73 -7.05 9.56
C MET A 2 -11.74 -5.91 9.70
N LYS A 3 -11.50 -4.98 10.64
CA LYS A 3 -12.32 -3.78 10.76
C LYS A 3 -12.05 -2.88 9.56
N HIS A 4 -13.11 -2.38 8.92
CA HIS A 4 -12.99 -1.60 7.69
C HIS A 4 -14.18 -0.68 7.46
N ILE A 5 -14.00 0.24 6.52
CA ILE A 5 -15.04 1.07 5.92
C ILE A 5 -15.09 0.75 4.43
N PHE A 6 -16.29 0.60 3.89
CA PHE A 6 -16.51 0.54 2.45
C PHE A 6 -17.45 1.68 2.03
N GLU A 7 -17.01 2.48 1.07
CA GLU A 7 -17.81 3.53 0.45
C GLU A 7 -17.95 3.22 -1.04
N GLN A 8 -19.18 3.01 -1.50
CA GLN A 8 -19.45 2.73 -2.91
C GLN A 8 -19.33 4.01 -3.74
N GLY A 9 -18.49 3.98 -4.75
CA GLY A 9 -18.34 5.01 -5.78
C GLY A 9 -18.76 4.51 -7.17
N ASP A 10 -18.12 5.06 -8.19
CA ASP A 10 -18.30 4.64 -9.58
C ASP A 10 -17.67 3.25 -9.82
N LYS A 11 -18.50 2.27 -10.16
CA LYS A 11 -18.07 0.88 -10.41
C LYS A 11 -17.19 0.70 -11.64
N THR A 12 -17.08 1.72 -12.51
CA THR A 12 -16.19 1.67 -13.68
C THR A 12 -14.74 1.99 -13.33
N LYS A 13 -14.53 2.58 -12.15
CA LYS A 13 -13.22 2.95 -11.63
C LYS A 13 -12.62 1.85 -10.74
N PRO A 14 -11.28 1.87 -10.52
CA PRO A 14 -10.67 1.01 -9.52
C PRO A 14 -11.21 1.27 -8.12
N VAL A 15 -11.21 0.24 -7.27
CA VAL A 15 -11.40 0.41 -5.83
C VAL A 15 -10.10 0.89 -5.19
N LEU A 16 -10.16 1.98 -4.44
CA LEU A 16 -9.04 2.46 -3.65
C LEU A 16 -8.98 1.71 -2.32
N LEU A 17 -7.96 0.85 -2.16
CA LEU A 17 -7.67 0.14 -0.92
C LEU A 17 -6.77 1.01 -0.05
N LEU A 18 -7.26 1.47 1.10
CA LEU A 18 -6.51 2.34 2.00
C LEU A 18 -5.91 1.57 3.17
N LEU A 19 -4.59 1.72 3.38
CA LEU A 19 -3.82 1.00 4.38
C LEU A 19 -2.98 2.01 5.20
N HIS A 20 -3.43 2.27 6.44
CA HIS A 20 -2.89 3.30 7.32
C HIS A 20 -1.46 2.99 7.82
N GLY A 21 -0.75 3.99 8.31
CA GLY A 21 0.51 3.84 9.03
C GLY A 21 0.32 3.35 10.47
N THR A 22 1.44 3.09 11.17
CA THR A 22 1.42 2.66 12.58
C THR A 22 0.63 3.64 13.45
N GLY A 23 -0.28 3.13 14.26
CA GLY A 23 -1.15 3.91 15.15
C GLY A 23 -2.39 4.49 14.49
N GLY A 24 -2.50 4.39 13.17
CA GLY A 24 -3.65 4.86 12.41
C GLY A 24 -4.85 3.93 12.47
N THR A 25 -5.89 4.32 11.75
CA THR A 25 -7.17 3.61 11.69
C THR A 25 -7.70 3.59 10.25
N GLU A 26 -8.81 2.92 10.05
CA GLU A 26 -9.55 2.90 8.78
C GLU A 26 -10.10 4.28 8.35
N GLN A 27 -9.94 5.31 9.16
CA GLN A 27 -10.41 6.67 8.83
C GLN A 27 -9.30 7.57 8.29
N ASP A 28 -8.05 7.28 8.60
CA ASP A 28 -6.94 8.23 8.46
C ASP A 28 -6.63 8.61 7.00
N LEU A 29 -6.75 7.67 6.07
CA LEU A 29 -6.47 7.91 4.65
C LEU A 29 -7.71 8.24 3.80
N LEU A 30 -8.91 8.33 4.39
CA LEU A 30 -10.11 8.74 3.64
C LEU A 30 -9.95 10.12 2.97
N PRO A 31 -9.33 11.13 3.62
CA PRO A 31 -9.07 12.41 2.95
C PRO A 31 -8.10 12.28 1.77
N VAL A 32 -7.12 11.35 1.84
CA VAL A 32 -6.17 11.09 0.74
C VAL A 32 -6.91 10.51 -0.46
N ALA A 33 -7.77 9.51 -0.24
CA ALA A 33 -8.58 8.92 -1.31
C ALA A 33 -9.44 9.98 -2.03
N LYS A 34 -10.07 10.90 -1.29
CA LYS A 34 -10.87 12.01 -1.86
C LYS A 34 -10.05 12.98 -2.69
N ILE A 35 -8.76 13.14 -2.40
CA ILE A 35 -7.87 13.97 -3.20
C ILE A 35 -7.48 13.23 -4.48
N VAL A 36 -7.15 11.95 -4.38
CA VAL A 36 -6.69 11.13 -5.52
C VAL A 36 -7.84 10.92 -6.51
N ASP A 37 -8.97 10.41 -6.05
CA ASP A 37 -10.19 10.25 -6.86
C ASP A 37 -11.45 10.21 -5.97
N ASP A 38 -12.24 11.29 -5.98
CA ASP A 38 -13.44 11.43 -5.16
C ASP A 38 -14.65 10.64 -5.70
N GLN A 39 -14.52 10.03 -6.88
CA GLN A 39 -15.56 9.21 -7.48
C GLN A 39 -15.31 7.70 -7.33
N ALA A 40 -14.07 7.30 -6.99
CA ALA A 40 -13.74 5.89 -6.82
C ALA A 40 -14.42 5.27 -5.59
N SER A 41 -14.71 3.97 -5.65
CA SER A 41 -15.07 3.22 -4.46
C SER A 41 -13.88 3.12 -3.52
N VAL A 42 -14.13 3.15 -2.22
CA VAL A 42 -13.07 3.11 -1.19
C VAL A 42 -13.28 1.91 -0.28
N LEU A 43 -12.22 1.12 -0.08
CA LEU A 43 -12.13 0.07 0.93
C LEU A 43 -10.98 0.43 1.89
N SER A 44 -11.31 0.97 3.06
CA SER A 44 -10.31 1.37 4.04
C SER A 44 -10.24 0.39 5.20
N VAL A 45 -9.07 -0.16 5.47
CA VAL A 45 -8.88 -1.31 6.37
C VAL A 45 -8.05 -0.92 7.58
N ARG A 46 -8.44 -1.42 8.77
CA ARG A 46 -7.62 -1.31 9.98
C ARG A 46 -6.79 -2.58 10.16
N GLY A 47 -5.48 -2.41 10.42
CA GLY A 47 -4.60 -3.51 10.79
C GLY A 47 -5.02 -4.18 12.10
N ASN A 48 -4.88 -5.51 12.17
CA ASN A 48 -5.34 -6.34 13.29
C ASN A 48 -4.30 -6.51 14.41
N VAL A 49 -3.08 -6.06 14.20
CA VAL A 49 -2.00 -6.16 15.19
C VAL A 49 -2.00 -4.92 16.07
N SER A 50 -1.77 -5.10 17.37
CA SER A 50 -1.60 -4.01 18.33
C SER A 50 -0.18 -3.99 18.87
N GLU A 51 0.53 -2.89 18.69
CA GLU A 51 1.81 -2.61 19.31
C GLU A 51 1.63 -1.47 20.32
N ASN A 52 1.65 -1.78 21.61
CA ASN A 52 1.42 -0.81 22.69
C ASN A 52 0.13 0.02 22.51
N GLY A 53 -0.95 -0.62 22.06
CA GLY A 53 -2.23 0.02 21.77
C GLY A 53 -2.32 0.71 20.41
N MET A 54 -1.25 0.76 19.62
CA MET A 54 -1.22 1.29 18.28
C MET A 54 -1.58 0.21 17.26
N PRO A 55 -2.61 0.39 16.41
CA PRO A 55 -2.91 -0.55 15.34
C PRO A 55 -1.78 -0.60 14.30
N ARG A 56 -1.49 -1.82 13.82
CA ARG A 56 -0.55 -2.12 12.73
C ARG A 56 -1.10 -3.24 11.87
N PHE A 57 -0.60 -3.36 10.64
CA PHE A 57 -0.93 -4.52 9.79
C PHE A 57 -0.12 -5.76 10.14
N PHE A 58 1.12 -5.61 10.58
CA PHE A 58 1.99 -6.71 11.00
C PHE A 58 2.98 -6.25 12.08
N ARG A 59 3.55 -7.23 12.82
CA ARG A 59 4.53 -7.00 13.88
C ARG A 59 5.89 -6.58 13.31
N ARG A 60 6.66 -5.90 14.12
CA ARG A 60 8.10 -5.68 13.95
C ARG A 60 8.86 -6.20 15.16
N LEU A 61 10.10 -6.63 14.97
CA LEU A 61 11.00 -7.06 16.02
C LEU A 61 11.73 -5.86 16.65
N ALA A 62 12.02 -4.85 15.84
CA ALA A 62 12.56 -3.55 16.20
C ALA A 62 12.19 -2.52 15.15
N GLU A 63 12.55 -1.25 15.35
CA GLU A 63 12.41 -0.23 14.33
C GLU A 63 13.22 -0.61 13.08
N GLY A 64 12.57 -0.62 11.92
CA GLY A 64 13.17 -1.05 10.66
C GLY A 64 13.41 -2.55 10.51
N VAL A 65 13.03 -3.38 11.50
CA VAL A 65 13.21 -4.84 11.47
C VAL A 65 11.86 -5.54 11.56
N PHE A 66 11.38 -6.06 10.45
CA PHE A 66 10.07 -6.72 10.38
C PHE A 66 10.10 -8.14 10.97
N ASP A 67 9.01 -8.53 11.61
CA ASP A 67 8.69 -9.94 11.88
C ASP A 67 8.17 -10.55 10.58
N GLU A 68 9.08 -11.18 9.81
CA GLU A 68 8.74 -11.69 8.47
C GLU A 68 7.70 -12.81 8.52
N GLU A 69 7.66 -13.63 9.56
CA GLU A 69 6.67 -14.69 9.71
C GLU A 69 5.27 -14.06 9.87
N ASP A 70 5.14 -13.08 10.76
CA ASP A 70 3.88 -12.36 10.94
C ASP A 70 3.50 -11.56 9.69
N LEU A 71 4.47 -10.94 9.01
CA LEU A 71 4.22 -10.23 7.74
C LEU A 71 3.59 -11.16 6.69
N ILE A 72 4.11 -12.39 6.55
CA ILE A 72 3.56 -13.39 5.63
C ILE A 72 2.12 -13.75 6.01
N GLU A 73 1.89 -14.09 7.30
CA GLU A 73 0.57 -14.43 7.80
C GLU A 73 -0.46 -13.31 7.57
N ARG A 74 -0.07 -12.05 7.85
CA ARG A 74 -0.94 -10.89 7.66
C ARG A 74 -1.16 -10.56 6.19
N THR A 75 -0.19 -10.85 5.33
CA THR A 75 -0.35 -10.71 3.88
C THR A 75 -1.39 -11.69 3.35
N ILE A 76 -1.36 -12.94 3.80
CA ILE A 76 -2.37 -13.96 3.48
C ILE A 76 -3.75 -13.51 4.00
N GLU A 77 -3.83 -13.09 5.27
CA GLU A 77 -5.09 -12.60 5.86
C GLU A 77 -5.69 -11.44 5.09
N LEU A 78 -4.87 -10.48 4.68
CA LEU A 78 -5.32 -9.33 3.89
C LEU A 78 -5.79 -9.77 2.50
N ASN A 79 -5.05 -10.65 1.83
CA ASN A 79 -5.44 -11.17 0.52
C ASN A 79 -6.79 -11.90 0.57
N ASP A 80 -6.98 -12.80 1.54
CA ASP A 80 -8.24 -13.52 1.75
C ASP A 80 -9.39 -12.56 2.10
N PHE A 81 -9.09 -11.52 2.87
CA PHE A 81 -10.06 -10.46 3.17
C PHE A 81 -10.49 -9.71 1.90
N LEU A 82 -9.57 -9.38 1.00
CA LEU A 82 -9.87 -8.72 -0.26
C LEU A 82 -10.75 -9.58 -1.17
N ASP A 83 -10.49 -10.89 -1.23
CA ASP A 83 -11.30 -11.85 -1.99
C ASP A 83 -12.74 -11.93 -1.47
N LYS A 84 -12.90 -11.86 -0.15
CA LYS A 84 -14.20 -11.83 0.51
C LYS A 84 -14.90 -10.49 0.29
N ALA A 85 -14.20 -9.37 0.49
CA ALA A 85 -14.75 -8.03 0.33
C ALA A 85 -15.25 -7.79 -1.11
N ALA A 86 -14.50 -8.27 -2.12
CA ALA A 86 -14.92 -8.18 -3.52
C ALA A 86 -16.28 -8.85 -3.77
N LYS A 87 -16.55 -10.00 -3.14
CA LYS A 87 -17.84 -10.68 -3.22
C LYS A 87 -18.93 -9.98 -2.42
N ASP A 88 -18.60 -9.56 -1.20
CA ASP A 88 -19.58 -8.94 -0.28
C ASP A 88 -20.07 -7.57 -0.80
N TYR A 89 -19.19 -6.81 -1.47
CA TYR A 89 -19.46 -5.45 -1.96
C TYR A 89 -19.63 -5.36 -3.48
N ASP A 90 -19.57 -6.48 -4.20
CA ASP A 90 -19.78 -6.58 -5.65
C ASP A 90 -18.87 -5.63 -6.45
N PHE A 91 -17.54 -5.79 -6.27
CA PHE A 91 -16.53 -5.10 -7.08
C PHE A 91 -15.54 -6.07 -7.73
N ASP A 92 -14.86 -5.63 -8.79
CA ASP A 92 -13.84 -6.43 -9.47
C ASP A 92 -12.57 -6.56 -8.61
N ARG A 93 -12.28 -7.79 -8.15
CA ARG A 93 -11.09 -8.13 -7.35
C ARG A 93 -9.77 -7.78 -8.05
N ASN A 94 -9.75 -7.78 -9.38
CA ASN A 94 -8.55 -7.47 -10.17
C ASN A 94 -8.39 -5.97 -10.44
N ASN A 95 -9.34 -5.13 -10.03
CA ASN A 95 -9.32 -3.69 -10.27
C ASN A 95 -9.17 -2.90 -8.97
N ILE A 96 -8.14 -3.23 -8.19
CA ILE A 96 -7.81 -2.59 -6.91
C ILE A 96 -6.50 -1.80 -7.06
N ILE A 97 -6.51 -0.54 -6.60
CA ILE A 97 -5.33 0.29 -6.40
C ILE A 97 -5.14 0.48 -4.89
N ALA A 98 -4.02 0.01 -4.35
CA ALA A 98 -3.69 0.27 -2.95
C ALA A 98 -3.11 1.67 -2.77
N ILE A 99 -3.46 2.35 -1.69
CA ILE A 99 -2.81 3.55 -1.18
C ILE A 99 -2.39 3.26 0.24
N GLY A 100 -1.09 3.06 0.45
CA GLY A 100 -0.52 2.71 1.73
C GLY A 100 0.46 3.76 2.24
N TYR A 101 0.49 3.96 3.56
CA TYR A 101 1.47 4.81 4.22
C TYR A 101 2.29 4.03 5.25
N SER A 102 3.63 4.10 5.17
CA SER A 102 4.55 3.48 6.13
C SER A 102 4.23 1.98 6.33
N ASN A 103 3.76 1.54 7.51
CA ASN A 103 3.36 0.15 7.75
C ASN A 103 2.32 -0.35 6.74
N GLY A 104 1.37 0.51 6.35
CA GLY A 104 0.37 0.21 5.31
C GLY A 104 0.98 0.10 3.90
N ALA A 105 2.00 0.91 3.59
CA ALA A 105 2.75 0.77 2.34
C ALA A 105 3.53 -0.54 2.29
N ASN A 106 4.08 -0.97 3.43
CA ASN A 106 4.83 -2.21 3.52
C ASN A 106 3.96 -3.45 3.34
N ILE A 107 2.75 -3.49 3.91
CA ILE A 107 1.83 -4.64 3.68
C ILE A 107 1.27 -4.63 2.24
N ALA A 108 1.05 -3.45 1.63
CA ALA A 108 0.70 -3.35 0.20
C ALA A 108 1.83 -3.87 -0.69
N GLY A 109 3.08 -3.49 -0.39
CA GLY A 109 4.26 -4.03 -1.05
C GLY A 109 4.38 -5.55 -0.87
N SER A 110 4.04 -6.06 0.32
CA SER A 110 4.04 -7.50 0.59
C SER A 110 3.00 -8.26 -0.24
N LEU A 111 1.81 -7.68 -0.51
CA LEU A 111 0.86 -8.27 -1.46
C LEU A 111 1.48 -8.43 -2.86
N LEU A 112 2.19 -7.41 -3.36
CA LEU A 112 2.90 -7.48 -4.65
C LEU A 112 4.03 -8.51 -4.64
N PHE A 113 4.68 -8.73 -3.49
CA PHE A 113 5.80 -9.67 -3.35
C PHE A 113 5.36 -11.14 -3.31
N HIS A 114 4.10 -11.42 -2.97
CA HIS A 114 3.64 -12.79 -2.73
C HIS A 114 2.57 -13.28 -3.70
N TYR A 115 1.88 -12.37 -4.42
CA TYR A 115 0.75 -12.75 -5.27
C TYR A 115 0.81 -12.08 -6.64
N GLU A 116 0.67 -12.87 -7.69
CA GLU A 116 0.38 -12.35 -9.03
C GLU A 116 -0.97 -11.64 -9.02
N LYS A 117 -1.06 -10.48 -9.66
CA LYS A 117 -2.31 -9.74 -9.85
C LYS A 117 -3.10 -9.44 -8.56
N ALA A 118 -2.40 -9.43 -7.40
CA ALA A 118 -3.03 -9.04 -6.14
C ALA A 118 -3.63 -7.63 -6.20
N LEU A 119 -2.92 -6.74 -6.89
CA LEU A 119 -3.28 -5.34 -7.08
C LEU A 119 -3.04 -4.96 -8.55
N LYS A 120 -3.93 -4.17 -9.14
CA LYS A 120 -3.71 -3.52 -10.43
C LYS A 120 -2.58 -2.49 -10.33
N GLY A 121 -2.45 -1.85 -9.18
CA GLY A 121 -1.36 -0.95 -8.87
C GLY A 121 -1.34 -0.54 -7.40
N ALA A 122 -0.34 0.25 -7.04
CA ALA A 122 -0.18 0.73 -5.68
C ALA A 122 0.51 2.10 -5.62
N VAL A 123 0.03 2.96 -4.73
CA VAL A 123 0.73 4.14 -4.24
C VAL A 123 1.32 3.78 -2.87
N LEU A 124 2.63 3.77 -2.79
CA LEU A 124 3.40 3.40 -1.60
C LEU A 124 4.10 4.63 -1.04
N HIS A 125 3.52 5.21 0.02
CA HIS A 125 4.10 6.37 0.70
C HIS A 125 5.08 5.91 1.78
N HIS A 126 6.36 6.26 1.64
CA HIS A 126 7.45 5.91 2.56
C HIS A 126 7.57 4.41 2.84
N PRO A 127 7.67 3.57 1.79
CA PRO A 127 7.81 2.14 1.95
C PRO A 127 9.24 1.72 2.29
N MET A 128 9.36 0.51 2.86
CA MET A 128 10.60 -0.26 2.90
C MET A 128 10.43 -1.50 2.03
N VAL A 129 11.55 -2.18 1.70
CA VAL A 129 11.48 -3.52 1.08
C VAL A 129 10.82 -4.50 2.05
N PRO A 130 9.68 -5.11 1.71
CA PRO A 130 8.95 -5.99 2.63
C PRO A 130 9.73 -7.23 3.04
N ARG A 131 10.41 -7.86 2.08
CA ARG A 131 11.26 -9.04 2.29
C ARG A 131 12.41 -9.04 1.30
N ARG A 132 13.56 -9.56 1.73
CA ARG A 132 14.75 -9.69 0.88
C ARG A 132 15.06 -11.15 0.62
N GLY A 133 15.74 -11.44 -0.50
CA GLY A 133 16.22 -12.79 -0.83
C GLY A 133 15.13 -13.79 -1.25
N ILE A 134 13.97 -13.31 -1.68
CA ILE A 134 12.89 -14.13 -2.24
C ILE A 134 12.73 -13.88 -3.75
N GLU A 135 12.21 -14.84 -4.47
CA GLU A 135 11.74 -14.63 -5.84
C GLU A 135 10.34 -14.00 -5.81
N LEU A 136 10.17 -12.91 -6.57
CA LEU A 136 8.89 -12.25 -6.71
C LEU A 136 8.07 -12.90 -7.83
N PRO A 137 6.72 -12.85 -7.75
CA PRO A 137 5.87 -13.29 -8.84
C PRO A 137 6.02 -12.38 -10.08
N ASP A 138 5.41 -12.78 -11.20
CA ASP A 138 5.29 -11.93 -12.38
C ASP A 138 4.39 -10.71 -12.08
N LEU A 139 4.96 -9.52 -12.21
CA LEU A 139 4.30 -8.24 -11.95
C LEU A 139 3.99 -7.46 -13.24
N ASN A 140 4.04 -8.12 -14.41
CA ASN A 140 3.68 -7.48 -15.66
C ASN A 140 2.26 -6.88 -15.61
N GLY A 141 2.18 -5.59 -15.91
CA GLY A 141 0.94 -4.82 -15.87
C GLY A 141 0.60 -4.22 -14.50
N ALA A 142 1.41 -4.45 -13.46
CA ALA A 142 1.28 -3.73 -12.21
C ALA A 142 1.88 -2.33 -12.31
N GLU A 143 1.12 -1.33 -11.90
CA GLU A 143 1.51 0.08 -11.88
C GLU A 143 1.81 0.51 -10.44
N VAL A 144 3.02 0.98 -10.16
CA VAL A 144 3.43 1.35 -8.78
C VAL A 144 3.99 2.77 -8.76
N PHE A 145 3.59 3.52 -7.76
CA PHE A 145 4.11 4.84 -7.47
C PHE A 145 4.64 4.90 -6.04
N ILE A 146 5.91 5.23 -5.89
CA ILE A 146 6.57 5.36 -4.59
C ILE A 146 6.74 6.84 -4.28
N THR A 147 6.42 7.27 -3.07
CA THR A 147 6.90 8.54 -2.55
C THR A 147 7.86 8.30 -1.38
N ALA A 148 8.96 9.02 -1.34
CA ALA A 148 10.05 8.80 -0.40
C ALA A 148 10.72 10.10 0.01
N GLY A 149 11.28 10.14 1.20
CA GLY A 149 12.02 11.28 1.73
C GLY A 149 13.52 11.09 1.61
N HIS A 150 14.25 12.06 1.03
CA HIS A 150 15.72 12.07 1.05
C HIS A 150 16.29 12.05 2.48
N ASN A 151 15.60 12.66 3.42
CA ASN A 151 15.98 12.80 4.82
C ASN A 151 15.09 11.98 5.76
N ASP A 152 14.46 10.89 5.26
CA ASP A 152 13.64 10.00 6.05
C ASP A 152 14.52 9.16 7.00
N PRO A 153 14.37 9.29 8.33
CA PRO A 153 15.18 8.54 9.27
C PRO A 153 14.78 7.07 9.43
N LEU A 154 13.58 6.69 8.94
CA LEU A 154 13.02 5.34 9.08
C LEU A 154 13.16 4.52 7.79
N CYS A 155 12.90 5.17 6.65
CA CYS A 155 12.98 4.55 5.33
C CYS A 155 14.06 5.27 4.52
N THR A 156 15.27 4.72 4.50
CA THR A 156 16.40 5.34 3.78
C THR A 156 16.13 5.41 2.27
N GLU A 157 16.81 6.32 1.58
CA GLU A 157 16.75 6.39 0.11
C GLU A 157 17.03 5.03 -0.53
N GLN A 158 17.99 4.27 0.02
CA GLN A 158 18.37 2.97 -0.52
C GLN A 158 17.21 1.95 -0.44
N GLU A 159 16.40 1.97 0.63
CA GLU A 159 15.21 1.12 0.74
C GLU A 159 14.22 1.38 -0.41
N SER A 160 13.98 2.65 -0.74
CA SER A 160 13.06 3.03 -1.82
C SER A 160 13.63 2.69 -3.20
N ILE A 161 14.95 2.85 -3.40
CA ILE A 161 15.66 2.48 -4.64
C ILE A 161 15.62 0.96 -4.82
N ASP A 162 15.99 0.19 -3.79
CA ASP A 162 15.98 -1.27 -3.82
C ASP A 162 14.57 -1.81 -4.12
N LEU A 163 13.54 -1.24 -3.50
CA LEU A 163 12.16 -1.64 -3.72
C LEU A 163 11.75 -1.40 -5.18
N LYS A 164 12.07 -0.22 -5.73
CA LYS A 164 11.81 0.10 -7.13
C LYS A 164 12.49 -0.92 -8.06
N GLU A 165 13.78 -1.18 -7.87
CA GLU A 165 14.55 -2.11 -8.70
C GLU A 165 14.00 -3.54 -8.63
N LEU A 166 13.60 -4.02 -7.45
CA LEU A 166 13.00 -5.34 -7.27
C LEU A 166 11.67 -5.47 -8.01
N LEU A 167 10.81 -4.47 -7.93
CA LEU A 167 9.51 -4.45 -8.62
C LEU A 167 9.70 -4.38 -10.14
N GLU A 168 10.56 -3.48 -10.64
CA GLU A 168 10.84 -3.33 -12.08
C GLU A 168 11.48 -4.59 -12.69
N LYS A 169 12.40 -5.23 -11.98
CA LYS A 169 13.03 -6.48 -12.41
C LYS A 169 11.99 -7.59 -12.65
N ASN A 170 10.86 -7.53 -11.96
CA ASN A 170 9.79 -8.51 -12.09
C ASN A 170 8.61 -8.02 -12.93
N GLY A 171 8.78 -6.92 -13.67
CA GLY A 171 7.85 -6.49 -14.71
C GLY A 171 6.92 -5.35 -14.35
N ALA A 172 6.93 -4.85 -13.11
CA ALA A 172 6.13 -3.69 -12.73
C ALA A 172 6.65 -2.40 -13.39
N ASN A 173 5.74 -1.47 -13.67
CA ASN A 173 6.09 -0.10 -14.05
C ASN A 173 6.12 0.77 -12.79
N VAL A 174 7.29 1.33 -12.44
CA VAL A 174 7.47 2.02 -11.15
C VAL A 174 7.91 3.46 -11.31
N GLY A 175 7.04 4.39 -10.89
CA GLY A 175 7.40 5.80 -10.69
C GLY A 175 7.87 6.07 -9.26
N ILE A 176 8.74 7.05 -9.07
CA ILE A 176 9.17 7.51 -7.74
C ILE A 176 9.19 9.03 -7.66
N HIS A 177 8.71 9.55 -6.53
CA HIS A 177 8.71 10.97 -6.19
C HIS A 177 9.47 11.20 -4.88
N TRP A 178 10.36 12.18 -4.85
CA TRP A 178 11.22 12.48 -3.72
C TRP A 178 10.85 13.78 -3.05
N GLU A 179 10.88 13.76 -1.70
CA GLU A 179 10.63 14.91 -0.83
C GLU A 179 11.77 15.12 0.17
N ASN A 180 11.75 16.25 0.90
CA ASN A 180 12.69 16.58 1.97
C ASN A 180 11.98 16.80 3.32
N ASN A 181 10.89 16.06 3.57
CA ASN A 181 10.03 16.23 4.74
C ASN A 181 10.09 15.04 5.73
N GLY A 182 11.21 14.29 5.73
CA GLY A 182 11.40 13.12 6.59
C GLY A 182 10.43 12.01 6.25
N HIS A 183 9.81 11.42 7.29
CA HIS A 183 8.84 10.32 7.17
C HIS A 183 7.38 10.79 7.10
N GLN A 184 7.12 12.09 7.02
CA GLN A 184 5.77 12.62 7.03
C GLN A 184 5.12 12.54 5.65
N LEU A 185 3.90 12.04 5.60
CA LEU A 185 3.06 12.12 4.40
C LEU A 185 2.63 13.57 4.18
N THR A 186 3.06 14.16 3.08
CA THR A 186 2.81 15.56 2.75
C THR A 186 1.70 15.72 1.72
N ARG A 187 1.16 16.93 1.62
CA ARG A 187 0.17 17.26 0.59
C ARG A 187 0.76 17.16 -0.82
N THR A 188 2.02 17.54 -1.00
CA THR A 188 2.70 17.47 -2.30
C THR A 188 2.87 16.04 -2.79
N GLU A 189 3.13 15.09 -1.89
CA GLU A 189 3.17 13.65 -2.22
C GLU A 189 1.80 13.12 -2.64
N VAL A 190 0.74 13.52 -1.95
CA VAL A 190 -0.63 13.14 -2.31
C VAL A 190 -1.04 13.75 -3.66
N ASP A 191 -0.67 15.00 -3.93
CA ASP A 191 -0.93 15.64 -5.22
C ASP A 191 -0.14 14.96 -6.36
N ALA A 192 1.11 14.54 -6.10
CA ALA A 192 1.90 13.76 -7.05
C ALA A 192 1.28 12.38 -7.32
N ALA A 193 0.77 11.71 -6.28
CA ALA A 193 0.05 10.44 -6.41
C ALA A 193 -1.24 10.61 -7.24
N LYS A 194 -1.98 11.71 -7.07
CA LYS A 194 -3.14 12.04 -7.89
C LYS A 194 -2.76 12.16 -9.37
N VAL A 195 -1.71 12.94 -9.66
CA VAL A 195 -1.24 13.14 -11.05
C VAL A 195 -0.83 11.81 -11.70
N TRP A 196 -0.15 10.94 -10.92
CA TRP A 196 0.20 9.60 -11.37
C TRP A 196 -1.05 8.76 -11.65
N TYR A 197 -2.00 8.74 -10.72
CA TYR A 197 -3.26 8.00 -10.84
C TYR A 197 -4.05 8.41 -12.10
N GLU A 198 -4.24 9.71 -12.33
CA GLU A 198 -4.97 10.26 -13.49
C GLU A 198 -4.31 9.93 -14.85
N LYS A 199 -3.00 9.68 -14.87
CA LYS A 199 -2.27 9.31 -16.10
C LYS A 199 -2.27 7.81 -16.37
N THR A 200 -2.44 7.01 -15.33
CA THR A 200 -2.20 5.58 -15.38
C THR A 200 -3.51 4.78 -15.40
N MET A 201 -4.57 5.32 -14.80
CA MET A 201 -5.88 4.68 -14.65
C MET A 201 -6.94 5.28 -15.57
#